data_d654a0973e44c9bc42336d0a80b6e6d1
#
_entry.id   d654a0973e44c9bc42336d0a80b6e6d1
#
_cell.length_a   1.000
_cell.length_b   1.000
_cell.length_c   1.000
_cell.angle_alpha   90.00
_cell.angle_beta   90.00
_cell.angle_gamma   90.00
#
_symmetry.space_group_name_H-M   'P 1'
#
loop_
_entity.id
_entity.type
_entity.pdbx_description
1 polymer ?
#
loop_
_entity_poly.entity_id
_entity_poly.type
_entity_poly.pdbx_seq_one_letter_code
_entity_poly.pdbx_strand_id
1 'polypeptide(L)'
;MENVKSKTEKSVVAITRGGRWEAKKVIKKGLDLIGGINSVVKKGDMVLLKPNLGYPEAPGMPPWTCTTDAMVLAALTELCFEAGAKKVRTGDMPAHHVRASYMLASTGVQQAVEKVGGEVVCLDEEPFITREVPGGILLKRQALPKPILDADVIINVPKVKPTRVGKWTLGFKNLFGLVPHEERMERHRVPEHFYVLTDLYKIVKPALTVMDGFVIQEGLGPRMGDPIDFGVVIMGKDPVATEAVTVLAIGHEPYEQMVLPIAEKQDLGTMDLKKIEIRGESLESVRRYTKVSPGDLWLNMSPNVVEYFGGACWGCGFWIQYTPYPWEIDKNKKYALIVGNRPRLPDKFTEDEIIVMGTCATRSRSQILKACPEGMTPRFIGGCPPYWQRAHGYYEYHKIDQMPRAPKANFTDM
;
A
#
# COMPACT_ATOMS: atom_id res chain seq x y z
N MET A 1 -10.35 5.15 49.16
CA MET A 1 -9.44 5.34 48.00
C MET A 1 -10.20 4.93 46.76
N GLU A 2 -10.86 5.91 46.15
CA GLU A 2 -11.61 5.68 44.90
C GLU A 2 -10.63 5.47 43.74
N ASN A 3 -10.75 4.32 43.11
CA ASN A 3 -10.05 4.01 41.87
C ASN A 3 -10.61 4.91 40.75
N VAL A 4 -9.96 6.02 40.50
CA VAL A 4 -10.13 6.80 39.24
C VAL A 4 -9.56 5.97 38.12
N LYS A 5 -10.39 5.13 37.49
CA LYS A 5 -10.09 4.54 36.19
C LYS A 5 -9.91 5.70 35.22
N SER A 6 -8.68 6.00 34.82
CA SER A 6 -8.41 6.91 33.71
C SER A 6 -9.22 6.39 32.50
N LYS A 7 -10.18 7.18 32.02
CA LYS A 7 -10.80 6.96 30.73
C LYS A 7 -9.66 7.01 29.71
N THR A 8 -9.25 5.86 29.20
CA THR A 8 -8.33 5.82 28.07
C THR A 8 -9.00 6.58 26.94
N GLU A 9 -8.42 7.70 26.55
CA GLU A 9 -8.93 8.55 25.48
C GLU A 9 -8.95 7.75 24.19
N LYS A 10 -10.10 7.70 23.51
CA LYS A 10 -10.25 6.94 22.26
C LYS A 10 -9.56 7.66 21.11
N SER A 11 -8.97 6.90 20.22
CA SER A 11 -8.50 7.43 18.94
C SER A 11 -9.68 7.88 18.09
N VAL A 12 -9.70 9.15 17.67
CA VAL A 12 -10.80 9.72 16.89
C VAL A 12 -10.48 9.64 15.40
N VAL A 13 -11.42 9.06 14.62
CA VAL A 13 -11.36 9.01 13.17
C VAL A 13 -12.61 9.63 12.58
N ALA A 14 -12.44 10.60 11.68
CA ALA A 14 -13.56 11.22 10.98
C ALA A 14 -13.79 10.55 9.61
N ILE A 15 -15.06 10.32 9.29
CA ILE A 15 -15.52 9.91 7.96
C ILE A 15 -16.41 11.01 7.41
N THR A 16 -16.10 11.52 6.24
CA THR A 16 -16.90 12.53 5.55
C THR A 16 -17.19 12.13 4.12
N ARG A 17 -18.32 12.54 3.59
CA ARG A 17 -18.76 12.23 2.22
C ARG A 17 -19.08 13.50 1.46
N GLY A 18 -18.78 13.48 0.15
CA GLY A 18 -19.10 14.54 -0.79
C GLY A 18 -18.38 14.38 -2.11
N GLY A 19 -18.61 15.30 -3.03
CA GLY A 19 -17.92 15.33 -4.33
C GLY A 19 -16.53 15.98 -4.25
N ARG A 20 -15.64 15.59 -5.15
CA ARG A 20 -14.28 16.15 -5.24
C ARG A 20 -14.26 17.68 -5.46
N TRP A 21 -15.26 18.20 -6.12
CA TRP A 21 -15.39 19.65 -6.34
C TRP A 21 -15.74 20.43 -5.06
N GLU A 22 -16.21 19.74 -4.03
CA GLU A 22 -16.45 20.28 -2.69
C GLU A 22 -15.33 19.89 -1.70
N ALA A 23 -14.14 19.50 -2.19
CA ALA A 23 -13.06 18.92 -1.37
C ALA A 23 -12.77 19.77 -0.12
N LYS A 24 -12.67 21.09 -0.23
CA LYS A 24 -12.42 21.96 0.93
C LYS A 24 -13.50 21.85 2.00
N LYS A 25 -14.77 21.84 1.61
CA LYS A 25 -15.92 21.70 2.52
C LYS A 25 -15.92 20.34 3.20
N VAL A 26 -15.69 19.26 2.42
CA VAL A 26 -15.64 17.87 2.90
C VAL A 26 -14.49 17.68 3.89
N ILE A 27 -13.30 18.14 3.54
CA ILE A 27 -12.10 18.02 4.38
C ILE A 27 -12.22 18.88 5.64
N LYS A 28 -12.70 20.13 5.50
CA LYS A 28 -12.93 21.01 6.67
C LYS A 28 -13.91 20.37 7.66
N LYS A 29 -15.03 19.81 7.18
CA LYS A 29 -15.98 19.07 8.04
C LYS A 29 -15.28 17.94 8.80
N GLY A 30 -14.43 17.15 8.14
CA GLY A 30 -13.69 16.06 8.78
C GLY A 30 -12.67 16.56 9.80
N LEU A 31 -11.94 17.61 9.48
CA LEU A 31 -11.01 18.24 10.41
C LEU A 31 -11.72 18.77 11.67
N ASP A 32 -12.86 19.45 11.49
CA ASP A 32 -13.64 19.97 12.62
C ASP A 32 -14.07 18.84 13.58
N LEU A 33 -14.39 17.66 13.05
CA LEU A 33 -14.75 16.46 13.83
C LEU A 33 -13.60 15.88 14.67
N ILE A 34 -12.35 16.14 14.30
CA ILE A 34 -11.14 15.65 15.00
C ILE A 34 -10.39 16.75 15.77
N GLY A 35 -11.03 17.89 16.01
CA GLY A 35 -10.51 19.00 16.78
C GLY A 35 -10.02 20.21 15.97
N GLY A 36 -10.33 20.25 14.67
CA GLY A 36 -9.98 21.34 13.74
C GLY A 36 -8.54 21.32 13.27
N ILE A 37 -8.27 22.03 12.18
CA ILE A 37 -6.91 22.13 11.60
C ILE A 37 -5.92 22.75 12.60
N ASN A 38 -6.37 23.69 13.45
CA ASN A 38 -5.54 24.31 14.48
C ASN A 38 -5.06 23.34 15.58
N SER A 39 -5.62 22.13 15.67
CA SER A 39 -5.12 21.07 16.54
C SER A 39 -3.90 20.33 15.93
N VAL A 40 -3.60 20.59 14.67
CA VAL A 40 -2.52 19.98 13.90
C VAL A 40 -1.48 21.03 13.48
N VAL A 41 -1.94 22.13 12.89
CA VAL A 41 -1.10 23.22 12.35
C VAL A 41 -1.18 24.45 13.25
N LYS A 42 -0.04 25.05 13.56
CA LYS A 42 0.08 26.26 14.35
C LYS A 42 0.54 27.44 13.48
N LYS A 43 0.29 28.65 14.00
CA LYS A 43 0.79 29.86 13.34
C LYS A 43 2.33 29.83 13.23
N GLY A 44 2.81 30.01 12.02
CA GLY A 44 4.24 30.04 11.72
C GLY A 44 4.82 28.71 11.26
N ASP A 45 4.07 27.60 11.32
CA ASP A 45 4.57 26.27 10.93
C ASP A 45 4.89 26.21 9.43
N MET A 46 5.94 25.45 9.12
CA MET A 46 6.22 24.94 7.78
C MET A 46 5.55 23.57 7.64
N VAL A 47 4.55 23.48 6.78
CA VAL A 47 3.78 22.26 6.55
C VAL A 47 4.23 21.56 5.28
N LEU A 48 4.42 20.24 5.34
CA LEU A 48 4.60 19.39 4.17
C LEU A 48 3.41 18.46 4.00
N LEU A 49 2.74 18.58 2.86
CA LEU A 49 1.74 17.61 2.40
C LEU A 49 2.45 16.50 1.61
N LYS A 50 2.33 15.25 2.07
CA LYS A 50 2.91 14.08 1.41
C LYS A 50 1.82 13.33 0.64
N PRO A 51 1.58 13.62 -0.66
CA PRO A 51 0.60 12.89 -1.48
C PRO A 51 1.09 11.51 -1.87
N ASN A 52 0.28 10.79 -2.62
CA ASN A 52 0.66 9.61 -3.39
C ASN A 52 0.69 9.97 -4.88
N LEU A 53 1.87 10.14 -5.43
CA LEU A 53 2.10 10.42 -6.86
C LEU A 53 2.97 9.34 -7.51
N GLY A 54 2.80 8.08 -7.09
CA GLY A 54 3.72 6.99 -7.43
C GLY A 54 3.87 6.69 -8.92
N TYR A 55 2.79 6.80 -9.70
CA TYR A 55 2.78 6.51 -11.14
C TYR A 55 1.81 7.43 -11.86
N PRO A 56 2.06 7.76 -13.16
CA PRO A 56 1.05 8.37 -13.99
C PRO A 56 -0.13 7.42 -14.19
N GLU A 57 -1.30 7.96 -14.45
CA GLU A 57 -2.47 7.16 -14.78
C GLU A 57 -2.18 6.29 -16.02
N ALA A 58 -2.74 5.09 -16.05
CA ALA A 58 -2.65 4.25 -17.23
C ALA A 58 -3.44 4.88 -18.40
N PRO A 59 -3.04 4.66 -19.66
CA PRO A 59 -3.77 5.17 -20.81
C PRO A 59 -5.26 4.80 -20.75
N GLY A 60 -6.13 5.79 -20.94
CA GLY A 60 -7.58 5.63 -20.88
C GLY A 60 -8.21 5.63 -19.49
N MET A 61 -7.40 5.69 -18.42
CA MET A 61 -7.92 5.79 -17.06
C MET A 61 -8.31 7.23 -16.72
N PRO A 62 -9.39 7.42 -15.96
CA PRO A 62 -9.72 8.75 -15.43
C PRO A 62 -8.59 9.32 -14.58
N PRO A 63 -8.40 10.64 -14.56
CA PRO A 63 -7.40 11.26 -13.71
C PRO A 63 -7.69 11.01 -12.22
N TRP A 64 -6.62 11.01 -11.42
CA TRP A 64 -6.64 10.80 -9.96
C TRP A 64 -7.20 9.44 -9.52
N THR A 65 -7.20 8.46 -10.40
CA THR A 65 -7.57 7.08 -10.05
C THR A 65 -6.45 6.40 -9.27
N CYS A 66 -5.18 6.63 -9.62
CA CYS A 66 -4.03 6.05 -8.92
C CYS A 66 -3.17 7.09 -8.19
N THR A 67 -3.46 8.39 -8.31
CA THR A 67 -2.75 9.47 -7.63
C THR A 67 -3.67 10.24 -6.69
N THR A 68 -3.11 10.91 -5.69
CA THR A 68 -3.87 11.82 -4.82
C THR A 68 -4.47 12.94 -5.67
N ASP A 69 -5.76 13.22 -5.46
CA ASP A 69 -6.49 14.25 -6.17
C ASP A 69 -5.92 15.65 -5.87
N ALA A 70 -5.65 16.40 -6.92
CA ALA A 70 -5.13 17.76 -6.81
C ALA A 70 -6.05 18.69 -6.00
N MET A 71 -7.37 18.47 -6.03
CA MET A 71 -8.34 19.26 -5.24
C MET A 71 -8.23 18.99 -3.74
N VAL A 72 -7.85 17.78 -3.35
CA VAL A 72 -7.57 17.44 -1.92
C VAL A 72 -6.35 18.22 -1.43
N LEU A 73 -5.31 18.27 -2.24
CA LEU A 73 -4.06 18.97 -1.91
C LEU A 73 -4.23 20.48 -1.86
N ALA A 74 -4.95 21.06 -2.83
CA ALA A 74 -5.29 22.48 -2.81
C ALA A 74 -6.13 22.85 -1.59
N ALA A 75 -7.16 22.05 -1.26
CA ALA A 75 -8.00 22.27 -0.10
C ALA A 75 -7.21 22.23 1.24
N LEU A 76 -6.33 21.23 1.40
CA LEU A 76 -5.46 21.14 2.57
C LEU A 76 -4.47 22.32 2.65
N THR A 77 -3.93 22.74 1.51
CA THR A 77 -3.03 23.90 1.43
C THR A 77 -3.73 25.17 1.93
N GLU A 78 -4.94 25.47 1.44
CA GLU A 78 -5.73 26.60 1.91
C GLU A 78 -6.03 26.52 3.42
N LEU A 79 -6.49 25.36 3.90
CA LEU A 79 -6.82 25.16 5.32
C LEU A 79 -5.59 25.30 6.23
N CYS A 80 -4.40 24.89 5.79
CA CYS A 80 -3.16 25.12 6.51
C CYS A 80 -2.81 26.63 6.59
N PHE A 81 -2.99 27.38 5.51
CA PHE A 81 -2.80 28.84 5.55
C PHE A 81 -3.86 29.52 6.42
N GLU A 82 -5.12 29.08 6.40
CA GLU A 82 -6.15 29.58 7.32
C GLU A 82 -5.80 29.33 8.79
N ALA A 83 -5.07 28.26 9.10
CA ALA A 83 -4.52 28.00 10.45
C ALA A 83 -3.30 28.85 10.79
N GLY A 84 -2.77 29.62 9.82
CA GLY A 84 -1.63 30.51 9.99
C GLY A 84 -0.27 29.87 9.68
N ALA A 85 -0.24 28.78 8.92
CA ALA A 85 1.02 28.22 8.42
C ALA A 85 1.84 29.29 7.69
N LYS A 86 3.15 29.35 7.93
CA LYS A 86 4.06 30.26 7.23
C LYS A 86 4.32 29.82 5.81
N LYS A 87 4.37 28.50 5.60
CA LYS A 87 4.68 27.87 4.32
C LYS A 87 3.99 26.52 4.22
N VAL A 88 3.42 26.22 3.06
CA VAL A 88 2.85 24.89 2.76
C VAL A 88 3.49 24.37 1.49
N ARG A 89 4.15 23.22 1.60
CA ARG A 89 4.77 22.50 0.48
C ARG A 89 4.06 21.19 0.22
N THR A 90 3.97 20.82 -1.05
CA THR A 90 3.45 19.52 -1.49
C THR A 90 4.52 18.79 -2.28
N GLY A 91 4.88 17.57 -1.87
CA GLY A 91 5.92 16.83 -2.56
C GLY A 91 5.84 15.33 -2.37
N ASP A 92 6.31 14.62 -3.39
CA ASP A 92 6.47 13.16 -3.39
C ASP A 92 7.76 12.76 -4.11
N MET A 93 8.16 11.52 -3.93
CA MET A 93 9.18 10.85 -4.71
C MET A 93 8.51 9.63 -5.38
N PRO A 94 8.17 9.72 -6.68
CA PRO A 94 7.43 8.68 -7.42
C PRO A 94 8.20 7.37 -7.56
N ALA A 95 7.69 6.46 -8.39
CA ALA A 95 8.37 5.21 -8.70
C ALA A 95 9.71 5.45 -9.41
N HIS A 96 10.62 4.49 -9.30
CA HIS A 96 12.03 4.56 -9.71
C HIS A 96 12.32 5.17 -11.09
N HIS A 97 11.43 5.01 -12.06
CA HIS A 97 11.62 5.50 -13.43
C HIS A 97 10.75 6.72 -13.77
N VAL A 98 10.17 7.37 -12.77
CA VAL A 98 9.28 8.53 -12.93
C VAL A 98 9.83 9.69 -12.12
N ARG A 99 9.93 10.86 -12.73
CA ARG A 99 10.39 12.08 -12.04
C ARG A 99 9.24 12.76 -11.30
N ALA A 100 9.52 13.33 -10.13
CA ALA A 100 8.53 14.07 -9.36
C ALA A 100 8.02 15.30 -10.11
N SER A 101 8.89 16.03 -10.79
CA SER A 101 8.52 17.19 -11.62
C SER A 101 7.48 16.84 -12.68
N TYR A 102 7.65 15.69 -13.36
CA TYR A 102 6.67 15.21 -14.33
C TYR A 102 5.32 14.89 -13.65
N MET A 103 5.34 14.22 -12.51
CA MET A 103 4.11 13.85 -11.80
C MET A 103 3.36 15.07 -11.26
N LEU A 104 4.07 16.01 -10.66
CA LEU A 104 3.48 17.25 -10.15
C LEU A 104 2.77 18.05 -11.25
N ALA A 105 3.40 18.14 -12.43
CA ALA A 105 2.83 18.84 -13.57
C ALA A 105 1.68 18.06 -14.24
N SER A 106 1.89 16.78 -14.58
CA SER A 106 0.94 15.97 -15.36
C SER A 106 -0.35 15.63 -14.62
N THR A 107 -0.31 15.56 -13.28
CA THR A 107 -1.50 15.30 -12.44
C THR A 107 -2.29 16.58 -12.13
N GLY A 108 -1.80 17.76 -12.53
CA GLY A 108 -2.39 19.06 -12.19
C GLY A 108 -2.17 19.49 -10.74
N VAL A 109 -1.41 18.73 -9.95
CA VAL A 109 -1.11 19.05 -8.54
C VAL A 109 -0.36 20.36 -8.44
N GLN A 110 0.66 20.57 -9.26
CA GLN A 110 1.41 21.83 -9.26
C GLN A 110 0.49 23.02 -9.46
N GLN A 111 -0.30 23.02 -10.53
CA GLN A 111 -1.22 24.12 -10.84
C GLN A 111 -2.23 24.37 -9.72
N ALA A 112 -2.80 23.31 -9.14
CA ALA A 112 -3.82 23.44 -8.10
C ALA A 112 -3.24 23.98 -6.77
N VAL A 113 -2.06 23.52 -6.38
CA VAL A 113 -1.39 23.93 -5.14
C VAL A 113 -0.86 25.37 -5.26
N GLU A 114 -0.19 25.71 -6.37
CA GLU A 114 0.35 27.06 -6.59
C GLU A 114 -0.76 28.11 -6.71
N LYS A 115 -1.91 27.77 -7.30
CA LYS A 115 -3.08 28.65 -7.40
C LYS A 115 -3.58 29.13 -6.04
N VAL A 116 -3.40 28.34 -4.98
CA VAL A 116 -3.82 28.68 -3.62
C VAL A 116 -2.64 29.12 -2.71
N GLY A 117 -1.50 29.47 -3.31
CA GLY A 117 -0.34 30.02 -2.64
C GLY A 117 0.63 29.00 -2.04
N GLY A 118 0.42 27.69 -2.26
CA GLY A 118 1.34 26.64 -1.86
C GLY A 118 2.54 26.51 -2.80
N GLU A 119 3.53 25.72 -2.41
CA GLU A 119 4.70 25.40 -3.21
C GLU A 119 4.74 23.88 -3.48
N VAL A 120 5.26 23.48 -4.64
CA VAL A 120 5.59 22.08 -4.90
C VAL A 120 7.09 21.82 -4.72
N VAL A 121 7.45 20.60 -4.32
CA VAL A 121 8.83 20.19 -4.15
C VAL A 121 9.07 18.78 -4.72
N CYS A 122 10.11 18.64 -5.53
CA CYS A 122 10.54 17.36 -6.11
C CYS A 122 11.43 16.65 -5.09
N LEU A 123 10.87 15.74 -4.28
CA LEU A 123 11.62 15.09 -3.20
C LEU A 123 12.76 14.19 -3.70
N ASP A 124 12.73 13.75 -4.95
CA ASP A 124 13.80 12.99 -5.61
C ASP A 124 14.99 13.84 -6.08
N GLU A 125 14.82 15.17 -6.13
CA GLU A 125 15.85 16.12 -6.53
C GLU A 125 16.49 16.83 -5.31
N GLU A 126 15.93 16.59 -4.10
CA GLU A 126 16.39 17.23 -2.88
C GLU A 126 17.53 16.44 -2.20
N PRO A 127 18.40 17.10 -1.45
CA PRO A 127 19.43 16.44 -0.67
C PRO A 127 18.83 15.44 0.35
N PHE A 128 19.44 14.27 0.45
CA PHE A 128 19.08 13.26 1.45
C PHE A 128 19.94 13.39 2.70
N ILE A 129 19.28 13.35 3.85
CA ILE A 129 19.95 13.41 5.15
C ILE A 129 19.62 12.17 5.94
N THR A 130 20.65 11.41 6.35
CA THR A 130 20.48 10.21 7.16
C THR A 130 20.16 10.56 8.59
N ARG A 131 19.15 9.91 9.15
CA ARG A 131 18.75 10.00 10.57
C ARG A 131 18.70 8.62 11.19
N GLU A 132 18.88 8.53 12.49
CA GLU A 132 18.59 7.34 13.28
C GLU A 132 17.08 7.14 13.35
N VAL A 133 16.65 5.87 13.34
CA VAL A 133 15.25 5.49 13.49
C VAL A 133 15.01 5.09 14.95
N PRO A 134 14.32 5.91 15.74
CA PRO A 134 14.07 5.61 17.16
C PRO A 134 13.30 4.30 17.32
N GLY A 135 13.88 3.33 18.02
CA GLY A 135 13.26 2.01 18.18
C GLY A 135 13.03 1.25 16.86
N GLY A 136 13.80 1.56 15.82
CA GLY A 136 13.73 0.88 14.53
C GLY A 136 14.04 -0.60 14.65
N ILE A 137 13.23 -1.45 14.02
CA ILE A 137 13.41 -2.91 14.02
C ILE A 137 14.39 -3.31 12.92
N LEU A 138 14.08 -2.98 11.67
CA LEU A 138 14.93 -3.25 10.51
C LEU A 138 15.78 -2.05 10.13
N LEU A 139 15.22 -0.85 10.16
CA LEU A 139 15.92 0.37 9.82
C LEU A 139 16.50 0.99 11.09
N LYS A 140 17.81 0.86 11.30
CA LYS A 140 18.50 1.60 12.39
C LYS A 140 18.78 3.05 11.99
N ARG A 141 18.99 3.27 10.71
CA ARG A 141 19.20 4.59 10.09
C ARG A 141 18.49 4.64 8.75
N GLN A 142 17.98 5.80 8.37
CA GLN A 142 17.32 6.01 7.08
C GLN A 142 17.67 7.39 6.51
N ALA A 143 18.01 7.43 5.23
CA ALA A 143 18.15 8.67 4.48
C ALA A 143 16.76 9.16 4.05
N LEU A 144 16.45 10.42 4.35
CA LEU A 144 15.18 11.06 4.00
C LEU A 144 15.46 12.36 3.23
N PRO A 145 14.59 12.76 2.29
CA PRO A 145 14.70 14.07 1.64
C PRO A 145 14.66 15.21 2.67
N LYS A 146 15.55 16.17 2.51
CA LYS A 146 15.68 17.30 3.45
C LYS A 146 14.35 18.02 3.76
N PRO A 147 13.43 18.28 2.79
CA PRO A 147 12.15 18.93 3.08
C PRO A 147 11.26 18.21 4.09
N ILE A 148 11.38 16.88 4.20
CA ILE A 148 10.68 16.09 5.22
C ILE A 148 11.19 16.43 6.62
N LEU A 149 12.48 16.67 6.75
CA LEU A 149 13.13 16.94 8.02
C LEU A 149 13.05 18.42 8.42
N ASP A 150 12.84 19.31 7.48
CA ASP A 150 12.67 20.75 7.70
C ASP A 150 11.23 21.12 8.07
N ALA A 151 10.25 20.24 7.81
CA ALA A 151 8.84 20.51 8.10
C ALA A 151 8.55 20.40 9.60
N ASP A 152 7.83 21.41 10.15
CA ASP A 152 7.30 21.37 11.52
C ASP A 152 6.11 20.42 11.61
N VAL A 153 5.33 20.32 10.53
CA VAL A 153 4.15 19.45 10.42
C VAL A 153 4.15 18.69 9.10
N ILE A 154 3.97 17.38 9.17
CA ILE A 154 3.76 16.53 8.00
C ILE A 154 2.32 16.04 8.02
N ILE A 155 1.60 16.26 6.91
CA ILE A 155 0.28 15.69 6.66
C ILE A 155 0.41 14.64 5.56
N ASN A 156 0.11 13.40 5.90
CA ASN A 156 0.15 12.27 4.98
C ASN A 156 -1.17 12.18 4.22
N VAL A 157 -1.13 12.22 2.87
CA VAL A 157 -2.32 12.27 2.01
C VAL A 157 -2.30 11.10 1.02
N PRO A 158 -2.49 9.86 1.49
CA PRO A 158 -2.46 8.68 0.64
C PRO A 158 -3.69 8.56 -0.24
N LYS A 159 -3.52 7.92 -1.40
CA LYS A 159 -4.60 7.45 -2.26
C LYS A 159 -5.10 6.08 -1.82
N VAL A 160 -6.40 5.90 -1.72
CA VAL A 160 -6.99 4.58 -1.44
C VAL A 160 -6.99 3.75 -2.72
N LYS A 161 -6.09 2.76 -2.80
CA LYS A 161 -5.94 1.89 -3.96
C LYS A 161 -5.28 0.55 -3.61
N PRO A 162 -5.54 -0.53 -4.37
CA PRO A 162 -4.80 -1.78 -4.23
C PRO A 162 -3.31 -1.60 -4.54
N THR A 163 -2.48 -2.49 -4.01
CA THR A 163 -1.04 -2.52 -4.29
C THR A 163 -0.51 -3.94 -4.34
N ARG A 164 0.63 -4.09 -4.98
CA ARG A 164 1.32 -5.37 -5.19
C ARG A 164 1.81 -6.04 -3.91
N VAL A 165 2.11 -5.25 -2.90
CA VAL A 165 2.66 -5.71 -1.63
C VAL A 165 1.79 -5.16 -0.51
N GLY A 166 1.10 -6.05 0.22
CA GLY A 166 0.29 -5.68 1.36
C GLY A 166 -1.14 -5.24 1.06
N LYS A 167 -1.77 -5.74 0.02
CA LYS A 167 -3.15 -5.46 -0.44
C LYS A 167 -3.44 -4.01 -0.81
N TRP A 168 -3.21 -3.04 0.08
CA TRP A 168 -3.62 -1.64 -0.09
C TRP A 168 -2.46 -0.67 0.01
N THR A 169 -2.50 0.38 -0.81
CA THR A 169 -1.73 1.60 -0.58
C THR A 169 -2.59 2.51 0.29
N LEU A 170 -2.16 2.69 1.51
CA LEU A 170 -2.79 3.55 2.51
C LEU A 170 -1.70 4.35 3.23
N GLY A 171 -1.95 4.78 4.49
CA GLY A 171 -1.10 5.70 5.22
C GLY A 171 0.34 5.23 5.40
N PHE A 172 0.54 4.03 5.96
CA PHE A 172 1.89 3.49 6.15
C PHE A 172 2.62 3.28 4.83
N LYS A 173 1.95 2.65 3.85
CA LYS A 173 2.55 2.36 2.55
C LYS A 173 2.90 3.62 1.77
N ASN A 174 2.16 4.72 1.95
CA ASN A 174 2.45 6.00 1.29
C ASN A 174 3.82 6.56 1.71
N LEU A 175 4.26 6.33 2.94
CA LEU A 175 5.57 6.79 3.42
C LEU A 175 6.74 6.08 2.73
N PHE A 176 6.50 4.91 2.10
CA PHE A 176 7.54 4.21 1.35
C PHE A 176 8.09 5.03 0.17
N GLY A 177 7.31 5.98 -0.34
CA GLY A 177 7.78 6.97 -1.31
C GLY A 177 8.92 7.87 -0.79
N LEU A 178 9.28 7.82 0.49
CA LEU A 178 10.40 8.57 1.07
C LEU A 178 11.71 7.79 1.11
N VAL A 179 11.69 6.49 0.79
CA VAL A 179 12.89 5.66 0.69
C VAL A 179 13.61 5.99 -0.61
N PRO A 180 14.94 6.23 -0.59
CA PRO A 180 15.73 6.45 -1.80
C PRO A 180 15.51 5.35 -2.86
N HIS A 181 15.52 5.73 -4.13
CA HIS A 181 15.20 4.82 -5.24
C HIS A 181 16.08 3.56 -5.23
N GLU A 182 17.37 3.70 -4.89
CA GLU A 182 18.37 2.65 -4.87
C GLU A 182 18.03 1.55 -3.84
N GLU A 183 17.40 1.95 -2.72
CA GLU A 183 17.06 1.04 -1.64
C GLU A 183 15.69 0.36 -1.83
N ARG A 184 14.81 0.92 -2.66
CA ARG A 184 13.41 0.47 -2.75
C ARG A 184 13.23 -0.97 -3.15
N MET A 185 14.06 -1.47 -4.09
CA MET A 185 13.93 -2.84 -4.58
C MET A 185 14.19 -3.87 -3.49
N GLU A 186 15.19 -3.64 -2.65
CA GLU A 186 15.50 -4.52 -1.53
C GLU A 186 14.46 -4.45 -0.41
N ARG A 187 13.95 -3.24 -0.16
CA ARG A 187 12.98 -2.95 0.89
C ARG A 187 11.54 -3.38 0.57
N HIS A 188 11.26 -3.83 -0.65
CA HIS A 188 9.95 -4.39 -1.03
C HIS A 188 9.76 -5.87 -0.71
N ARG A 189 10.70 -6.51 -0.05
CA ARG A 189 10.61 -7.94 0.31
C ARG A 189 9.66 -8.14 1.49
N VAL A 190 8.74 -9.10 1.36
CA VAL A 190 7.81 -9.51 2.42
C VAL A 190 8.47 -10.63 3.24
N PRO A 191 8.35 -10.66 4.59
CA PRO A 191 7.58 -9.74 5.44
C PRO A 191 8.31 -8.44 5.83
N GLU A 192 9.59 -8.31 5.55
CA GLU A 192 10.47 -7.21 5.97
C GLU A 192 9.90 -5.84 5.58
N HIS A 193 9.23 -5.76 4.42
CA HIS A 193 8.61 -4.54 3.94
C HIS A 193 7.70 -3.87 4.98
N PHE A 194 6.92 -4.64 5.73
CA PHE A 194 5.99 -4.08 6.71
C PHE A 194 6.71 -3.48 7.93
N TYR A 195 7.84 -4.05 8.32
CA TYR A 195 8.71 -3.47 9.36
C TYR A 195 9.40 -2.19 8.86
N VAL A 196 9.79 -2.14 7.59
CA VAL A 196 10.30 -0.91 6.97
C VAL A 196 9.25 0.19 7.05
N LEU A 197 7.97 -0.10 6.78
CA LEU A 197 6.88 0.88 6.83
C LEU A 197 6.66 1.42 8.25
N THR A 198 6.69 0.57 9.26
CA THR A 198 6.55 0.99 10.65
C THR A 198 7.76 1.78 11.14
N ASP A 199 8.96 1.40 10.72
CA ASP A 199 10.19 2.13 11.04
C ASP A 199 10.23 3.51 10.36
N LEU A 200 9.78 3.63 9.11
CA LEU A 200 9.60 4.93 8.44
C LEU A 200 8.61 5.82 9.20
N TYR A 201 7.50 5.25 9.68
CA TYR A 201 6.54 6.01 10.46
C TYR A 201 7.17 6.58 11.74
N LYS A 202 8.02 5.82 12.45
CA LYS A 202 8.68 6.26 13.68
C LYS A 202 9.58 7.49 13.49
N ILE A 203 10.14 7.68 12.31
CA ILE A 203 11.02 8.82 12.01
C ILE A 203 10.26 9.98 11.35
N VAL A 204 9.26 9.72 10.49
CA VAL A 204 8.50 10.76 9.79
C VAL A 204 7.39 11.33 10.64
N LYS A 205 6.69 10.52 11.41
CA LYS A 205 5.62 10.87 12.35
C LYS A 205 4.62 11.89 11.80
N PRO A 206 3.85 11.58 10.73
CA PRO A 206 2.82 12.49 10.27
C PRO A 206 1.86 12.86 11.39
N ALA A 207 1.57 14.14 11.54
CA ALA A 207 0.65 14.65 12.56
C ALA A 207 -0.83 14.37 12.22
N LEU A 208 -1.09 14.12 10.94
CA LEU A 208 -2.42 13.81 10.40
C LEU A 208 -2.29 12.91 9.18
N THR A 209 -3.21 11.96 9.03
CA THR A 209 -3.42 11.22 7.80
C THR A 209 -4.79 11.54 7.23
N VAL A 210 -4.85 11.91 5.94
CA VAL A 210 -6.08 12.21 5.19
C VAL A 210 -6.15 11.26 4.00
N MET A 211 -6.97 10.22 4.10
CA MET A 211 -7.17 9.22 3.04
C MET A 211 -8.03 9.82 1.92
N ASP A 212 -7.44 10.01 0.75
CA ASP A 212 -8.17 10.41 -0.44
C ASP A 212 -8.95 9.24 -1.01
N GLY A 213 -10.23 9.22 -0.76
CA GLY A 213 -11.20 8.26 -1.24
C GLY A 213 -12.28 8.89 -2.12
N PHE A 214 -12.06 10.03 -2.76
CA PHE A 214 -13.02 10.56 -3.74
C PHE A 214 -13.20 9.58 -4.90
N VAL A 215 -12.15 9.27 -5.61
CA VAL A 215 -12.09 8.17 -6.56
C VAL A 215 -11.08 7.16 -6.04
N ILE A 216 -11.49 5.92 -5.85
CA ILE A 216 -10.61 4.84 -5.40
C ILE A 216 -10.40 3.83 -6.52
N GLN A 217 -9.50 2.88 -6.31
CA GLN A 217 -9.29 1.76 -7.23
C GLN A 217 -9.71 0.44 -6.62
N GLU A 218 -10.19 -0.48 -7.47
CA GLU A 218 -10.26 -1.91 -7.16
C GLU A 218 -9.53 -2.74 -8.23
N GLY A 219 -9.30 -4.02 -7.98
CA GLY A 219 -8.70 -4.93 -8.96
C GLY A 219 -7.19 -4.76 -9.12
N LEU A 220 -6.74 -4.51 -10.34
CA LEU A 220 -5.33 -4.54 -10.77
C LEU A 220 -4.50 -3.32 -10.37
N GLY A 221 -4.66 -2.82 -9.14
CA GLY A 221 -3.83 -1.73 -8.65
C GLY A 221 -2.33 -2.10 -8.55
N PRO A 222 -1.47 -1.12 -8.41
CA PRO A 222 -1.76 0.29 -8.09
C PRO A 222 -2.02 1.21 -9.30
N ARG A 223 -1.98 0.70 -10.53
CA ARG A 223 -2.01 1.54 -11.73
C ARG A 223 -3.13 1.20 -12.72
N MET A 224 -3.52 -0.07 -12.78
CA MET A 224 -4.45 -0.61 -13.79
C MET A 224 -5.75 -1.13 -13.17
N GLY A 225 -6.04 -0.72 -11.93
CA GLY A 225 -7.30 -1.08 -11.29
C GLY A 225 -8.47 -0.24 -11.78
N ASP A 226 -9.67 -0.81 -11.68
CA ASP A 226 -10.90 -0.13 -12.08
C ASP A 226 -11.22 1.04 -11.15
N PRO A 227 -11.59 2.22 -11.68
CA PRO A 227 -11.96 3.36 -10.87
C PRO A 227 -13.33 3.17 -10.24
N ILE A 228 -13.45 3.59 -8.98
CA ILE A 228 -14.71 3.62 -8.24
C ILE A 228 -14.93 5.03 -7.72
N ASP A 229 -16.05 5.63 -8.07
CA ASP A 229 -16.52 6.85 -7.39
C ASP A 229 -17.03 6.46 -6.00
N PHE A 230 -16.18 6.69 -4.99
CA PHE A 230 -16.47 6.34 -3.59
C PHE A 230 -16.94 7.54 -2.80
N GLY A 231 -16.43 8.73 -3.12
CA GLY A 231 -16.88 9.99 -2.55
C GLY A 231 -16.64 10.15 -1.05
N VAL A 232 -15.66 9.44 -0.47
CA VAL A 232 -15.43 9.40 0.99
C VAL A 232 -14.00 9.84 1.31
N VAL A 233 -13.87 10.70 2.33
CA VAL A 233 -12.57 11.08 2.91
C VAL A 233 -12.54 10.61 4.35
N ILE A 234 -11.47 9.91 4.74
CA ILE A 234 -11.27 9.38 6.09
C ILE A 234 -10.00 9.99 6.67
N MET A 235 -10.07 10.52 7.89
CA MET A 235 -8.91 11.18 8.48
C MET A 235 -8.82 10.99 9.98
N GLY A 236 -7.58 11.03 10.48
CA GLY A 236 -7.29 10.90 11.90
C GLY A 236 -5.81 11.13 12.22
N LYS A 237 -5.51 11.31 13.51
CA LYS A 237 -4.15 11.50 14.03
C LYS A 237 -3.47 10.17 14.38
N ASP A 238 -4.25 9.16 14.75
CA ASP A 238 -3.77 7.80 14.95
C ASP A 238 -3.68 7.10 13.58
N PRO A 239 -2.49 6.73 13.09
CA PRO A 239 -2.31 6.15 11.77
C PRO A 239 -2.93 4.76 11.65
N VAL A 240 -2.85 3.96 12.73
CA VAL A 240 -3.38 2.59 12.74
C VAL A 240 -4.90 2.62 12.74
N ALA A 241 -5.52 3.46 13.59
CA ALA A 241 -6.96 3.62 13.64
C ALA A 241 -7.53 4.17 12.33
N THR A 242 -6.88 5.18 11.74
CA THR A 242 -7.30 5.78 10.47
C THR A 242 -7.26 4.77 9.33
N GLU A 243 -6.18 3.99 9.26
CA GLU A 243 -6.01 2.97 8.22
C GLU A 243 -6.97 1.79 8.46
N ALA A 244 -7.19 1.35 9.71
CA ALA A 244 -8.13 0.29 10.06
C ALA A 244 -9.58 0.65 9.66
N VAL A 245 -10.04 1.86 10.00
CA VAL A 245 -11.35 2.36 9.59
C VAL A 245 -11.47 2.46 8.07
N THR A 246 -10.40 2.85 7.38
CA THR A 246 -10.38 2.87 5.90
C THR A 246 -10.53 1.47 5.31
N VAL A 247 -9.82 0.47 5.86
CA VAL A 247 -9.93 -0.93 5.42
C VAL A 247 -11.35 -1.46 5.60
N LEU A 248 -11.99 -1.15 6.73
CA LEU A 248 -13.40 -1.50 6.98
C LEU A 248 -14.36 -0.79 6.00
N ALA A 249 -14.12 0.49 5.70
CA ALA A 249 -14.95 1.26 4.78
C ALA A 249 -14.89 0.72 3.35
N ILE A 250 -13.75 0.16 2.94
CA ILE A 250 -13.60 -0.52 1.64
C ILE A 250 -13.97 -2.01 1.68
N GLY A 251 -14.59 -2.48 2.78
CA GLY A 251 -15.23 -3.78 2.87
C GLY A 251 -14.36 -4.95 3.31
N HIS A 252 -13.20 -4.68 3.90
CA HIS A 252 -12.23 -5.67 4.35
C HIS A 252 -11.99 -5.61 5.85
N GLU A 253 -11.26 -6.61 6.38
CA GLU A 253 -10.90 -6.66 7.79
C GLU A 253 -9.51 -6.05 8.04
N PRO A 254 -9.29 -5.27 9.12
CA PRO A 254 -8.03 -4.57 9.39
C PRO A 254 -6.80 -5.48 9.39
N TYR A 255 -6.91 -6.70 9.92
CA TYR A 255 -5.79 -7.66 9.95
C TYR A 255 -5.35 -8.13 8.55
N GLU A 256 -6.15 -7.92 7.51
CA GLU A 256 -5.79 -8.21 6.13
C GLU A 256 -4.75 -7.23 5.58
N GLN A 257 -4.67 -6.04 6.14
CA GLN A 257 -3.61 -5.07 5.90
C GLN A 257 -2.44 -5.35 6.85
N MET A 258 -1.51 -6.17 6.43
CA MET A 258 -0.48 -6.80 7.27
C MET A 258 0.38 -5.84 8.09
N VAL A 259 0.50 -4.58 7.69
CA VAL A 259 1.23 -3.57 8.46
C VAL A 259 0.51 -3.20 9.76
N LEU A 260 -0.83 -3.31 9.83
CA LEU A 260 -1.61 -2.87 10.98
C LEU A 260 -1.35 -3.70 12.25
N PRO A 261 -1.40 -5.06 12.21
CA PRO A 261 -1.05 -5.85 13.39
C PRO A 261 0.39 -5.63 13.86
N ILE A 262 1.31 -5.36 12.92
CA ILE A 262 2.71 -5.07 13.22
C ILE A 262 2.84 -3.70 13.88
N ALA A 263 2.13 -2.69 13.37
CA ALA A 263 2.15 -1.33 13.90
C ALA A 263 1.50 -1.26 15.31
N GLU A 264 0.37 -1.94 15.52
CA GLU A 264 -0.29 -2.01 16.83
C GLU A 264 0.61 -2.67 17.89
N LYS A 265 1.30 -3.78 17.56
CA LYS A 265 2.28 -4.40 18.46
C LYS A 265 3.48 -3.51 18.81
N GLN A 266 3.72 -2.47 18.05
CA GLN A 266 4.77 -1.47 18.27
C GLN A 266 4.24 -0.18 18.89
N ASP A 267 3.01 -0.19 19.42
CA ASP A 267 2.36 0.95 20.06
C ASP A 267 2.28 2.21 19.18
N LEU A 268 2.16 2.01 17.84
CA LEU A 268 2.03 3.13 16.89
C LEU A 268 0.57 3.60 16.71
N GLY A 269 -0.39 2.96 17.37
CA GLY A 269 -1.82 3.24 17.34
C GLY A 269 -2.63 1.99 17.59
N THR A 270 -3.94 2.01 17.33
CA THR A 270 -4.83 0.88 17.60
C THR A 270 -5.74 0.55 16.43
N MET A 271 -5.93 -0.75 16.16
CA MET A 271 -6.98 -1.25 15.25
C MET A 271 -8.19 -1.83 16.01
N ASP A 272 -8.17 -1.81 17.36
CA ASP A 272 -9.28 -2.23 18.20
C ASP A 272 -10.44 -1.21 18.12
N LEU A 273 -11.53 -1.56 17.45
CA LEU A 273 -12.70 -0.70 17.26
C LEU A 273 -13.33 -0.21 18.57
N LYS A 274 -13.13 -0.92 19.68
CA LYS A 274 -13.60 -0.46 20.99
C LYS A 274 -12.85 0.76 21.49
N LYS A 275 -11.62 0.96 21.01
CA LYS A 275 -10.74 2.08 21.33
C LYS A 275 -10.79 3.19 20.27
N ILE A 276 -11.58 3.01 19.20
CA ILE A 276 -11.74 3.99 18.13
C ILE A 276 -13.12 4.65 18.27
N GLU A 277 -13.15 5.97 18.16
CA GLU A 277 -14.39 6.76 18.03
C GLU A 277 -14.51 7.26 16.60
N ILE A 278 -15.50 6.77 15.86
CA ILE A 278 -15.79 7.21 14.50
C ILE A 278 -16.77 8.38 14.58
N ARG A 279 -16.43 9.50 13.93
CA ARG A 279 -17.25 10.70 13.85
C ARG A 279 -17.61 11.03 12.40
N GLY A 280 -18.77 11.64 12.19
CA GLY A 280 -19.29 12.02 10.88
C GLY A 280 -20.20 10.92 10.30
N GLU A 281 -19.91 10.45 9.10
CA GLU A 281 -20.67 9.35 8.48
C GLU A 281 -20.45 8.05 9.26
N SER A 282 -21.48 7.21 9.36
CA SER A 282 -21.30 5.90 9.96
C SER A 282 -20.50 4.98 9.01
N LEU A 283 -19.72 4.08 9.59
CA LEU A 283 -18.97 3.09 8.80
C LEU A 283 -19.91 2.27 7.90
N GLU A 284 -21.07 1.91 8.42
CA GLU A 284 -22.08 1.13 7.72
C GLU A 284 -22.63 1.86 6.48
N SER A 285 -22.83 3.19 6.58
CA SER A 285 -23.33 4.01 5.48
C SER A 285 -22.35 4.18 4.33
N VAL A 286 -21.05 4.01 4.60
CA VAL A 286 -19.99 4.19 3.60
C VAL A 286 -19.39 2.87 3.13
N ARG A 287 -19.60 1.77 3.86
CA ARG A 287 -18.97 0.48 3.59
C ARG A 287 -19.29 -0.02 2.17
N ARG A 288 -18.25 -0.30 1.40
CA ARG A 288 -18.34 -0.86 0.05
C ARG A 288 -17.24 -1.90 -0.14
N TYR A 289 -17.62 -3.12 -0.46
CA TYR A 289 -16.63 -4.14 -0.82
C TYR A 289 -15.92 -3.76 -2.12
N THR A 290 -14.60 -3.80 -2.09
CA THR A 290 -13.73 -3.56 -3.24
C THR A 290 -12.96 -4.83 -3.58
N LYS A 291 -12.87 -5.15 -4.85
CA LYS A 291 -12.19 -6.36 -5.33
C LYS A 291 -10.68 -6.21 -5.19
N VAL A 292 -10.05 -7.07 -4.43
CA VAL A 292 -8.58 -7.12 -4.28
C VAL A 292 -8.05 -8.52 -4.10
N SER A 293 -8.96 -9.51 -4.08
CA SER A 293 -8.55 -10.89 -3.89
C SER A 293 -7.84 -11.40 -5.12
N PRO A 294 -6.69 -12.06 -4.94
CA PRO A 294 -6.08 -12.85 -5.99
C PRO A 294 -7.06 -13.84 -6.62
N GLY A 295 -7.89 -14.49 -5.78
CA GLY A 295 -8.87 -15.46 -6.25
C GLY A 295 -9.93 -14.89 -7.19
N ASP A 296 -10.33 -13.62 -6.98
CA ASP A 296 -11.33 -12.95 -7.80
C ASP A 296 -10.76 -12.48 -9.16
N LEU A 297 -9.43 -12.34 -9.24
CA LEU A 297 -8.76 -11.75 -10.40
C LEU A 297 -8.04 -12.78 -11.28
N TRP A 298 -7.79 -14.00 -10.78
CA TRP A 298 -6.89 -14.96 -11.42
C TRP A 298 -7.59 -16.21 -11.93
N LEU A 299 -8.82 -16.44 -11.56
CA LEU A 299 -9.59 -17.55 -12.09
C LEU A 299 -9.81 -17.33 -13.59
N ASN A 300 -9.29 -18.26 -14.40
CA ASN A 300 -9.38 -18.28 -15.87
C ASN A 300 -8.46 -17.30 -16.62
N MET A 301 -7.24 -17.10 -16.16
CA MET A 301 -6.27 -16.23 -16.85
C MET A 301 -5.95 -16.68 -18.28
N SER A 302 -5.95 -17.97 -18.53
CA SER A 302 -5.77 -18.54 -19.86
C SER A 302 -6.48 -19.89 -19.95
N PRO A 303 -7.15 -20.22 -21.07
CA PRO A 303 -7.90 -21.46 -21.23
C PRO A 303 -7.03 -22.73 -21.17
N ASN A 304 -5.72 -22.57 -21.29
CA ASN A 304 -4.75 -23.66 -21.22
C ASN A 304 -4.01 -23.75 -19.88
N VAL A 305 -4.44 -22.99 -18.85
CA VAL A 305 -3.86 -23.03 -17.49
C VAL A 305 -4.91 -23.56 -16.51
N VAL A 306 -4.53 -24.57 -15.75
CA VAL A 306 -5.27 -25.03 -14.58
C VAL A 306 -4.58 -24.51 -13.34
N GLU A 307 -5.32 -23.80 -12.51
CA GLU A 307 -4.79 -23.05 -11.37
C GLU A 307 -5.02 -23.82 -10.08
N TYR A 308 -3.94 -24.13 -9.37
CA TYR A 308 -3.94 -24.80 -8.07
C TYR A 308 -3.48 -23.84 -6.98
N PHE A 309 -4.39 -22.98 -6.52
CA PHE A 309 -4.09 -21.96 -5.53
C PHE A 309 -4.49 -22.38 -4.12
N GLY A 310 -3.77 -21.89 -3.14
CA GLY A 310 -4.13 -22.03 -1.73
C GLY A 310 -3.11 -21.39 -0.81
N GLY A 311 -3.58 -20.44 0.01
CA GLY A 311 -2.69 -19.64 0.84
C GLY A 311 -1.69 -18.79 0.04
N ALA A 312 -2.05 -18.45 -1.21
CA ALA A 312 -1.30 -17.52 -2.03
C ALA A 312 -1.49 -16.09 -1.50
N CYS A 313 -0.39 -15.33 -1.45
CA CYS A 313 -0.47 -13.90 -1.16
C CYS A 313 -0.46 -13.10 -2.47
N TRP A 314 -0.83 -11.82 -2.36
CA TRP A 314 -0.84 -10.89 -3.48
C TRP A 314 0.49 -10.79 -4.24
N GLY A 315 1.63 -11.02 -3.56
CA GLY A 315 2.95 -10.94 -4.18
C GLY A 315 3.15 -11.86 -5.39
N CYS A 316 2.68 -13.12 -5.30
CA CYS A 316 2.74 -14.05 -6.44
C CYS A 316 1.77 -13.65 -7.55
N GLY A 317 0.57 -13.24 -7.18
CA GLY A 317 -0.45 -12.88 -8.15
C GLY A 317 -0.14 -11.72 -9.03
N PHE A 318 0.48 -10.72 -8.46
CA PHE A 318 0.93 -9.60 -9.26
C PHE A 318 1.83 -10.03 -10.41
N TRP A 319 2.80 -10.91 -10.15
CA TRP A 319 3.76 -11.35 -11.16
C TRP A 319 3.12 -12.21 -12.24
N ILE A 320 2.08 -12.99 -11.89
CA ILE A 320 1.33 -13.80 -12.85
C ILE A 320 0.67 -12.92 -13.93
N GLN A 321 0.28 -11.70 -13.60
CA GLN A 321 -0.44 -10.80 -14.52
C GLN A 321 0.46 -10.00 -15.47
N TYR A 322 1.72 -9.81 -15.12
CA TYR A 322 2.60 -8.87 -15.84
C TYR A 322 3.77 -9.52 -16.56
N THR A 323 3.83 -10.84 -16.60
CA THR A 323 4.94 -11.54 -17.24
C THR A 323 4.41 -12.45 -18.34
N PRO A 324 4.96 -12.44 -19.56
CA PRO A 324 4.66 -13.47 -20.55
C PRO A 324 5.16 -14.81 -20.03
N TYR A 325 4.23 -15.71 -19.76
CA TYR A 325 4.52 -17.03 -19.24
C TYR A 325 4.52 -18.08 -20.35
N PRO A 326 5.08 -19.29 -20.10
CA PRO A 326 5.13 -20.35 -21.09
C PRO A 326 3.77 -20.66 -21.72
N TRP A 327 2.65 -20.53 -20.97
CA TRP A 327 1.30 -20.74 -21.48
C TRP A 327 0.81 -19.67 -22.47
N GLU A 328 1.39 -18.49 -22.47
CA GLU A 328 1.12 -17.45 -23.48
C GLU A 328 1.90 -17.70 -24.77
N ILE A 329 3.04 -18.38 -24.65
CA ILE A 329 3.94 -18.71 -25.77
C ILE A 329 3.46 -19.95 -26.51
N ASP A 330 3.07 -21.00 -25.79
CA ASP A 330 2.59 -22.25 -26.37
C ASP A 330 1.17 -22.55 -25.90
N LYS A 331 0.20 -22.09 -26.67
CA LYS A 331 -1.22 -22.28 -26.39
C LYS A 331 -1.73 -23.69 -26.64
N ASN A 332 -0.92 -24.58 -27.24
CA ASN A 332 -1.28 -25.97 -27.49
C ASN A 332 -1.01 -26.87 -26.28
N LYS A 333 -0.24 -26.42 -25.33
CA LYS A 333 0.06 -27.12 -24.08
C LYS A 333 -0.89 -26.71 -22.96
N LYS A 334 -1.21 -27.65 -22.09
CA LYS A 334 -1.90 -27.42 -20.83
C LYS A 334 -0.88 -27.28 -19.69
N TYR A 335 -1.06 -26.29 -18.85
CA TYR A 335 -0.18 -25.98 -17.73
C TYR A 335 -0.92 -26.09 -16.40
N ALA A 336 -0.31 -26.78 -15.42
CA ALA A 336 -0.70 -26.68 -14.02
C ALA A 336 0.10 -25.55 -13.35
N LEU A 337 -0.58 -24.53 -12.83
CA LEU A 337 0.06 -23.44 -12.08
C LEU A 337 -0.23 -23.59 -10.59
N ILE A 338 0.81 -23.88 -9.81
CA ILE A 338 0.71 -24.10 -8.38
C ILE A 338 1.26 -22.89 -7.62
N VAL A 339 0.41 -22.24 -6.79
CA VAL A 339 0.79 -21.02 -6.05
C VAL A 339 0.30 -21.06 -4.61
N GLY A 340 1.15 -20.63 -3.69
CA GLY A 340 0.81 -20.51 -2.28
C GLY A 340 1.34 -21.66 -1.41
N ASN A 341 1.11 -21.55 -0.11
CA ASN A 341 1.68 -22.48 0.87
C ASN A 341 0.80 -23.69 1.19
N ARG A 342 -0.45 -23.71 0.71
CA ARG A 342 -1.44 -24.78 0.89
C ARG A 342 -2.29 -24.94 -0.37
N PRO A 343 -1.70 -25.19 -1.56
CA PRO A 343 -2.45 -25.33 -2.80
C PRO A 343 -3.39 -26.54 -2.69
N ARG A 344 -4.58 -26.42 -3.29
CA ARG A 344 -5.49 -27.55 -3.43
C ARG A 344 -5.03 -28.34 -4.65
N LEU A 345 -4.30 -29.42 -4.39
CA LEU A 345 -3.73 -30.25 -5.45
C LEU A 345 -4.70 -31.38 -5.84
N PRO A 346 -4.66 -31.81 -7.11
CA PRO A 346 -5.36 -33.01 -7.55
C PRO A 346 -4.65 -34.26 -7.03
N ASP A 347 -5.30 -35.40 -7.07
CA ASP A 347 -4.65 -36.67 -6.77
C ASP A 347 -3.54 -36.97 -7.78
N LYS A 348 -3.74 -36.58 -9.05
CA LYS A 348 -2.77 -36.69 -10.12
C LYS A 348 -2.95 -35.56 -11.14
N PHE A 349 -1.84 -34.94 -11.57
CA PHE A 349 -1.85 -33.92 -12.60
C PHE A 349 -2.10 -34.59 -13.97
N THR A 350 -2.85 -33.87 -14.83
CA THR A 350 -3.17 -34.28 -16.22
C THR A 350 -2.61 -33.27 -17.23
N GLU A 351 -2.00 -32.21 -16.76
CA GLU A 351 -1.43 -31.15 -17.58
C GLU A 351 -0.07 -31.56 -18.16
N ASP A 352 0.30 -30.97 -19.29
CA ASP A 352 1.55 -31.26 -19.99
C ASP A 352 2.80 -30.71 -19.28
N GLU A 353 2.63 -29.64 -18.54
CA GLU A 353 3.71 -29.01 -17.73
C GLU A 353 3.16 -28.55 -16.38
N ILE A 354 3.98 -28.70 -15.35
CA ILE A 354 3.68 -28.25 -13.98
C ILE A 354 4.63 -27.10 -13.60
N ILE A 355 4.06 -25.97 -13.21
CA ILE A 355 4.82 -24.79 -12.78
C ILE A 355 4.48 -24.49 -11.32
N VAL A 356 5.49 -24.46 -10.47
CA VAL A 356 5.38 -24.12 -9.05
C VAL A 356 5.96 -22.72 -8.85
N MET A 357 5.13 -21.79 -8.34
CA MET A 357 5.52 -20.40 -8.19
C MET A 357 5.55 -19.97 -6.72
N GLY A 358 6.63 -19.27 -6.37
CA GLY A 358 6.84 -18.71 -5.04
C GLY A 358 7.46 -19.69 -4.04
N THR A 359 8.42 -19.21 -3.25
CA THR A 359 9.15 -20.05 -2.27
C THR A 359 8.22 -20.72 -1.26
N CYS A 360 7.08 -20.10 -0.89
CA CYS A 360 6.14 -20.70 0.05
C CYS A 360 5.49 -21.98 -0.48
N ALA A 361 5.37 -22.18 -1.79
CA ALA A 361 4.83 -23.39 -2.39
C ALA A 361 5.72 -24.62 -2.15
N THR A 362 6.99 -24.44 -1.80
CA THR A 362 7.90 -25.56 -1.42
C THR A 362 7.44 -26.32 -0.19
N ARG A 363 6.57 -25.72 0.65
CA ARG A 363 5.97 -26.42 1.81
C ARG A 363 5.10 -27.59 1.40
N SER A 364 4.55 -27.59 0.20
CA SER A 364 3.74 -28.68 -0.36
C SER A 364 4.51 -29.59 -1.30
N ARG A 365 5.87 -29.54 -1.27
CA ARG A 365 6.74 -30.28 -2.19
C ARG A 365 6.43 -31.76 -2.29
N SER A 366 6.30 -32.44 -1.17
CA SER A 366 6.03 -33.91 -1.15
C SER A 366 4.69 -34.25 -1.80
N GLN A 367 3.68 -33.42 -1.57
CA GLN A 367 2.35 -33.61 -2.16
C GLN A 367 2.38 -33.33 -3.67
N ILE A 368 3.08 -32.27 -4.11
CA ILE A 368 3.25 -31.92 -5.52
C ILE A 368 3.94 -33.07 -6.25
N LEU A 369 5.06 -33.56 -5.73
CA LEU A 369 5.82 -34.69 -6.33
C LEU A 369 5.00 -35.98 -6.42
N LYS A 370 4.19 -36.26 -5.38
CA LYS A 370 3.30 -37.44 -5.37
C LYS A 370 2.21 -37.36 -6.45
N ALA A 371 1.71 -36.17 -6.72
CA ALA A 371 0.69 -35.93 -7.74
C ALA A 371 1.25 -35.86 -9.16
N CYS A 372 2.57 -35.75 -9.34
CA CYS A 372 3.20 -35.69 -10.67
C CYS A 372 3.11 -37.02 -11.41
N PRO A 373 2.87 -37.03 -12.73
CA PRO A 373 3.07 -38.20 -13.56
C PRO A 373 4.51 -38.72 -13.50
N GLU A 374 4.68 -40.02 -13.70
CA GLU A 374 6.00 -40.66 -13.74
C GLU A 374 6.89 -40.01 -14.82
N GLY A 375 8.11 -39.67 -14.46
CA GLY A 375 9.07 -38.99 -15.35
C GLY A 375 8.88 -37.49 -15.53
N MET A 376 7.79 -36.89 -14.99
CA MET A 376 7.57 -35.46 -15.07
C MET A 376 8.23 -34.73 -13.89
N THR A 377 9.00 -33.69 -14.20
CA THR A 377 9.63 -32.82 -13.20
C THR A 377 8.99 -31.43 -13.27
N PRO A 378 8.30 -30.97 -12.22
CA PRO A 378 7.77 -29.61 -12.18
C PRO A 378 8.88 -28.55 -12.32
N ARG A 379 8.53 -27.44 -12.97
CA ARG A 379 9.39 -26.25 -13.02
C ARG A 379 9.09 -25.38 -11.81
N PHE A 380 10.11 -24.68 -11.32
CA PHE A 380 10.00 -23.82 -10.15
C PHE A 380 10.42 -22.40 -10.44
N ILE A 381 9.55 -21.44 -10.11
CA ILE A 381 9.82 -20.01 -10.14
C ILE A 381 9.94 -19.53 -8.70
N GLY A 382 11.17 -19.45 -8.20
CA GLY A 382 11.48 -19.11 -6.81
C GLY A 382 11.38 -17.62 -6.52
N GLY A 383 11.24 -17.31 -5.24
CA GLY A 383 11.17 -15.95 -4.71
C GLY A 383 9.94 -15.72 -3.84
N CYS A 384 9.98 -14.68 -3.00
CA CYS A 384 8.85 -14.28 -2.17
C CYS A 384 8.79 -12.72 -2.10
N PRO A 385 8.04 -12.09 -3.01
CA PRO A 385 7.44 -12.65 -4.24
C PRO A 385 8.50 -13.13 -5.26
N PRO A 386 8.14 -13.97 -6.25
CA PRO A 386 9.04 -14.35 -7.32
C PRO A 386 9.43 -13.08 -8.10
N TYR A 387 10.73 -12.83 -8.23
CA TYR A 387 11.24 -11.51 -8.64
C TYR A 387 11.21 -11.31 -10.15
N TRP A 388 10.66 -10.18 -10.59
CA TRP A 388 10.63 -9.66 -11.95
C TRP A 388 11.97 -9.68 -12.70
N GLN A 389 13.10 -9.36 -12.05
CA GLN A 389 14.40 -9.34 -12.72
C GLN A 389 14.84 -10.72 -13.24
N ARG A 390 14.31 -11.81 -12.69
CA ARG A 390 14.49 -13.17 -13.19
C ARG A 390 13.44 -13.54 -14.25
N ALA A 391 12.39 -12.79 -14.38
CA ALA A 391 11.30 -13.04 -15.32
C ALA A 391 11.55 -12.51 -16.73
N HIS A 392 12.44 -11.54 -16.91
CA HIS A 392 12.83 -11.04 -18.23
C HIS A 392 13.89 -11.89 -18.92
N GLY A 393 13.51 -13.10 -19.34
CA GLY A 393 14.35 -13.96 -20.21
C GLY A 393 15.34 -14.88 -19.49
N TYR A 394 15.45 -14.82 -18.18
CA TYR A 394 16.29 -15.72 -17.39
C TYR A 394 15.45 -16.52 -16.40
N TYR A 395 14.55 -17.37 -16.95
CA TYR A 395 13.94 -18.42 -16.14
C TYR A 395 15.00 -19.50 -15.89
N GLU A 396 15.72 -19.41 -14.79
CA GLU A 396 16.38 -20.59 -14.25
C GLU A 396 15.28 -21.49 -13.69
N TYR A 397 14.77 -22.38 -14.52
CA TYR A 397 13.90 -23.46 -14.08
C TYR A 397 14.73 -24.45 -13.29
N HIS A 398 14.54 -24.48 -11.98
CA HIS A 398 15.12 -25.48 -11.13
C HIS A 398 14.20 -26.70 -11.08
N LYS A 399 14.81 -27.89 -11.08
CA LYS A 399 14.05 -29.09 -10.74
C LYS A 399 13.47 -28.96 -9.34
N ILE A 400 12.27 -29.53 -9.08
CA ILE A 400 11.60 -29.35 -7.80
C ILE A 400 12.39 -29.98 -6.63
N ASP A 401 13.19 -30.99 -6.87
CA ASP A 401 14.11 -31.59 -5.90
C ASP A 401 15.28 -30.67 -5.52
N GLN A 402 15.56 -29.65 -6.32
CA GLN A 402 16.56 -28.60 -6.06
C GLN A 402 15.95 -27.35 -5.43
N MET A 403 14.65 -27.35 -5.11
CA MET A 403 14.01 -26.22 -4.46
C MET A 403 14.73 -25.87 -3.15
N PRO A 404 15.04 -24.58 -2.92
CA PRO A 404 15.52 -24.15 -1.62
C PRO A 404 14.45 -24.46 -0.56
N ARG A 405 14.86 -24.94 0.59
CA ARG A 405 13.94 -25.06 1.74
C ARG A 405 13.45 -23.64 2.06
N ALA A 406 12.16 -23.49 2.24
CA ALA A 406 11.62 -22.24 2.74
C ALA A 406 12.35 -21.90 4.05
N PRO A 407 12.88 -20.70 4.21
CA PRO A 407 13.45 -20.31 5.49
C PRO A 407 12.40 -20.58 6.57
N LYS A 408 12.79 -21.28 7.63
CA LYS A 408 11.96 -21.36 8.81
C LYS A 408 11.80 -19.94 9.30
N ALA A 409 10.62 -19.36 9.11
CA ALA A 409 10.27 -18.13 9.78
C ALA A 409 10.20 -18.49 11.28
N ASN A 410 11.27 -18.24 11.99
CA ASN A 410 11.25 -18.25 13.44
C ASN A 410 10.48 -17.01 13.90
N PHE A 411 9.15 -17.12 13.88
CA PHE A 411 8.27 -16.10 14.46
C PHE A 411 8.27 -16.10 15.99
N THR A 412 9.10 -16.92 16.63
CA THR A 412 9.20 -17.01 18.10
C THR A 412 10.19 -16.02 18.69
N ASP A 413 11.04 -15.38 17.87
CA ASP A 413 12.10 -14.47 18.34
C ASP A 413 11.87 -13.01 17.91
N MET A 414 10.61 -12.63 17.52
CA MET A 414 10.23 -11.27 17.21
C MET A 414 9.14 -10.75 18.15
#